data_f515d213a56910e623c03f3e8c55eb11
#
_entry.id   f515d213a56910e623c03f3e8c55eb11
#
_cell.length_a   1.000
_cell.length_b   1.000
_cell.length_c   1.000
_cell.angle_alpha   90.00
_cell.angle_beta   90.00
_cell.angle_gamma   90.00
#
_symmetry.space_group_name_H-M   'P 1'
#
loop_
_entity.id
_entity.type
_entity.pdbx_description
1 polymer ?
#
loop_
_entity_poly.entity_id
_entity_poly.type
_entity_poly.pdbx_seq_one_letter_code
_entity_poly.pdbx_strand_id
1 'polypeptide(L)'
;MRLLRDAICRYNGRQMANELRAVLRELGGKRVLGRSLSSDSDLREAIREGFPHAVLEELMRASGLTLKELANALDLSPRSLQRRRRGRLARFESDRLYRMARLLALAREKLGDSARAGRWLRRGNRALGGVPPISAIDTELGARQVENLLGRIAYGGIS
;
A
#
# COMPACT_ATOMS: atom_id res chain seq x y z
N MET A 1 -21.30 -6.22 29.99
CA MET A 1 -20.17 -6.84 29.26
C MET A 1 -20.49 -7.17 27.80
N ARG A 2 -21.67 -7.67 27.44
CA ARG A 2 -22.04 -8.05 26.06
C ARG A 2 -22.08 -6.83 25.12
N LEU A 3 -22.70 -5.72 25.53
CA LEU A 3 -22.82 -4.48 24.75
C LEU A 3 -21.47 -3.84 24.39
N LEU A 4 -20.49 -3.93 25.28
CA LEU A 4 -19.14 -3.40 25.04
C LEU A 4 -18.36 -4.23 24.01
N ARG A 5 -18.50 -5.55 24.06
CA ARG A 5 -17.92 -6.45 23.05
C ARG A 5 -18.53 -6.22 21.67
N ASP A 6 -19.85 -6.03 21.59
CA ASP A 6 -20.54 -5.79 20.33
C ASP A 6 -20.20 -4.40 19.76
N ALA A 7 -19.97 -3.41 20.60
CA ALA A 7 -19.51 -2.09 20.19
C ALA A 7 -18.06 -2.12 19.66
N ILE A 8 -17.17 -2.81 20.34
CA ILE A 8 -15.77 -3.00 19.92
C ILE A 8 -15.71 -3.80 18.62
N CYS A 9 -16.48 -4.86 18.49
CA CYS A 9 -16.52 -5.66 17.26
C CYS A 9 -17.01 -4.86 16.07
N ARG A 10 -18.06 -4.03 16.24
CA ARG A 10 -18.56 -3.11 15.19
C ARG A 10 -17.58 -2.00 14.86
N TYR A 11 -16.88 -1.45 15.84
CA TYR A 11 -15.84 -0.43 15.64
C TYR A 11 -14.68 -1.01 14.83
N ASN A 12 -14.14 -2.15 15.22
CA ASN A 12 -13.05 -2.81 14.50
C ASN A 12 -13.47 -3.21 13.07
N GLY A 13 -14.68 -3.71 12.87
CA GLY A 13 -15.20 -4.05 11.56
C GLY A 13 -15.33 -2.84 10.62
N ARG A 14 -15.75 -1.69 11.15
CA ARG A 14 -15.81 -0.44 10.36
C ARG A 14 -14.42 0.08 10.00
N GLN A 15 -13.48 0.00 10.92
CA GLN A 15 -12.11 0.44 10.68
C GLN A 15 -11.43 -0.41 9.63
N MET A 16 -11.51 -1.73 9.73
CA MET A 16 -11.00 -2.66 8.70
C MET A 16 -11.65 -2.43 7.33
N ALA A 17 -12.95 -2.19 7.27
CA ALA A 17 -13.63 -1.89 6.02
C ALA A 17 -13.14 -0.54 5.40
N ASN A 18 -12.83 0.45 6.22
CA ASN A 18 -12.28 1.73 5.75
C ASN A 18 -10.85 1.57 5.25
N GLU A 19 -10.01 0.81 5.94
CA GLU A 19 -8.64 0.49 5.53
C GLU A 19 -8.64 -0.27 4.19
N LEU A 20 -9.47 -1.31 4.05
CA LEU A 20 -9.63 -2.04 2.80
C LEU A 20 -10.02 -1.11 1.65
N ARG A 21 -11.02 -0.22 1.86
CA ARG A 21 -11.45 0.75 0.84
C ARG A 21 -10.33 1.70 0.45
N ALA A 22 -9.54 2.16 1.42
CA ALA A 22 -8.40 3.04 1.18
C ALA A 22 -7.34 2.33 0.32
N VAL A 23 -6.98 1.10 0.65
CA VAL A 23 -6.05 0.28 -0.14
C VAL A 23 -6.58 0.02 -1.54
N LEU A 24 -7.85 -0.37 -1.68
CA LEU A 24 -8.46 -0.63 -2.99
C LEU A 24 -8.46 0.61 -3.88
N ARG A 25 -8.59 1.81 -3.30
CA ARG A 25 -8.46 3.07 -4.04
C ARG A 25 -7.07 3.23 -4.66
N GLU A 26 -6.01 2.92 -3.91
CA GLU A 26 -4.63 2.98 -4.40
C GLU A 26 -4.36 1.96 -5.52
N LEU A 27 -5.03 0.81 -5.49
CA LEU A 27 -4.97 -0.23 -6.51
C LEU A 27 -5.84 0.07 -7.75
N GLY A 28 -6.56 1.21 -7.78
CA GLY A 28 -7.44 1.61 -8.89
C GLY A 28 -8.87 1.06 -8.81
N GLY A 29 -9.24 0.39 -7.71
CA GLY A 29 -10.58 -0.09 -7.43
C GLY A 29 -11.13 -1.07 -8.48
N LYS A 30 -12.47 -1.17 -8.55
CA LYS A 30 -13.17 -2.05 -9.50
C LYS A 30 -12.74 -1.82 -10.96
N ARG A 31 -12.46 -0.58 -11.33
CA ARG A 31 -12.08 -0.20 -12.71
C ARG A 31 -10.81 -0.93 -13.16
N VAL A 32 -9.82 -1.06 -12.29
CA VAL A 32 -8.52 -1.65 -12.60
C VAL A 32 -8.48 -3.14 -12.26
N LEU A 33 -9.05 -3.52 -11.11
CA LEU A 33 -9.07 -4.91 -10.66
C LEU A 33 -10.08 -5.78 -11.43
N GLY A 34 -10.99 -5.17 -12.21
CA GLY A 34 -12.00 -5.86 -13.00
C GLY A 34 -13.18 -6.42 -12.20
N ARG A 35 -13.10 -6.36 -10.87
CA ARG A 35 -14.16 -6.83 -9.94
C ARG A 35 -14.20 -6.00 -8.66
N SER A 36 -15.35 -6.02 -7.98
CA SER A 36 -15.47 -5.45 -6.64
C SER A 36 -14.89 -6.41 -5.63
N LEU A 37 -14.06 -5.90 -4.73
CA LEU A 37 -13.54 -6.63 -3.58
C LEU A 37 -14.17 -6.01 -2.32
N SER A 38 -14.77 -6.83 -1.48
CA SER A 38 -15.53 -6.39 -0.31
C SER A 38 -14.97 -6.91 1.01
N SER A 39 -14.00 -7.81 0.95
CA SER A 39 -13.39 -8.45 2.11
C SER A 39 -11.90 -8.67 1.91
N ASP A 40 -11.18 -8.88 3.01
CA ASP A 40 -9.77 -9.30 2.98
C ASP A 40 -9.60 -10.65 2.28
N SER A 41 -10.62 -11.52 2.34
CA SER A 41 -10.61 -12.80 1.61
C SER A 41 -10.59 -12.57 0.10
N ASP A 42 -11.44 -11.64 -0.40
CA ASP A 42 -11.48 -11.29 -1.83
C ASP A 42 -10.14 -10.71 -2.28
N LEU A 43 -9.55 -9.83 -1.44
CA LEU A 43 -8.26 -9.21 -1.75
C LEU A 43 -7.14 -10.26 -1.77
N ARG A 44 -7.13 -11.18 -0.81
CA ARG A 44 -6.17 -12.27 -0.77
C ARG A 44 -6.26 -13.18 -2.00
N GLU A 45 -7.48 -13.46 -2.47
CA GLU A 45 -7.69 -14.22 -3.70
C GLU A 45 -7.19 -13.45 -4.92
N ALA A 46 -7.48 -12.15 -5.03
CA ALA A 46 -6.97 -11.29 -6.09
C ALA A 46 -5.43 -11.25 -6.15
N ILE A 47 -4.76 -11.26 -4.99
CA ILE A 47 -3.30 -11.35 -4.91
C ILE A 47 -2.81 -12.71 -5.42
N ARG A 48 -3.49 -13.81 -5.06
CA ARG A 48 -3.12 -15.17 -5.49
C ARG A 48 -3.25 -15.34 -7.00
N GLU A 49 -4.32 -14.81 -7.59
CA GLU A 49 -4.54 -14.80 -9.03
C GLU A 49 -3.56 -13.88 -9.77
N GLY A 50 -2.97 -12.94 -9.07
CA GLY A 50 -2.13 -11.88 -9.61
C GLY A 50 -2.95 -10.65 -10.03
N PHE A 51 -2.47 -9.46 -9.71
CA PHE A 51 -3.12 -8.22 -10.12
C PHE A 51 -2.99 -7.97 -11.64
N PRO A 52 -3.96 -7.29 -12.27
CA PRO A 52 -3.76 -6.75 -13.60
C PRO A 52 -2.55 -5.79 -13.63
N HIS A 53 -1.81 -5.77 -14.73
CA HIS A 53 -0.64 -4.88 -14.89
C HIS A 53 -0.99 -3.39 -14.67
N ALA A 54 -2.23 -2.98 -14.99
CA ALA A 54 -2.71 -1.62 -14.80
C ALA A 54 -2.63 -1.12 -13.34
N VAL A 55 -2.53 -2.02 -12.35
CA VAL A 55 -2.28 -1.65 -10.94
C VAL A 55 -0.94 -0.91 -10.78
N LEU A 56 0.09 -1.25 -11.58
CA LEU A 56 1.36 -0.51 -11.58
C LEU A 56 1.17 0.94 -11.97
N GLU A 57 0.40 1.21 -13.02
CA GLU A 57 0.14 2.57 -13.50
C GLU A 57 -0.61 3.40 -12.45
N GLU A 58 -1.58 2.78 -11.75
CA GLU A 58 -2.28 3.44 -10.65
C GLU A 58 -1.35 3.77 -9.48
N LEU A 59 -0.51 2.83 -9.07
CA LEU A 59 0.45 3.08 -7.98
C LEU A 59 1.50 4.13 -8.36
N MET A 60 1.99 4.12 -9.59
CA MET A 60 2.90 5.16 -10.09
C MET A 60 2.21 6.53 -10.06
N ARG A 61 0.98 6.63 -10.52
CA ARG A 61 0.18 7.86 -10.49
C ARG A 61 -0.09 8.33 -9.07
N ALA A 62 -0.44 7.42 -8.15
CA ALA A 62 -0.76 7.72 -6.76
C ALA A 62 0.48 8.15 -5.95
N SER A 63 1.65 7.56 -6.21
CA SER A 63 2.89 7.84 -5.49
C SER A 63 3.77 8.91 -6.14
N GLY A 64 3.55 9.19 -7.43
CA GLY A 64 4.44 10.02 -8.25
C GLY A 64 5.78 9.35 -8.55
N LEU A 65 5.88 8.03 -8.41
CA LEU A 65 7.08 7.25 -8.70
C LEU A 65 7.15 6.86 -10.17
N THR A 66 8.36 6.80 -10.69
CA THR A 66 8.64 6.15 -11.98
C THR A 66 8.58 4.63 -11.83
N LEU A 67 8.42 3.91 -12.95
CA LEU A 67 8.47 2.44 -12.95
C LEU A 67 9.77 1.90 -12.35
N LYS A 68 10.90 2.55 -12.64
CA LYS A 68 12.21 2.16 -12.11
C LYS A 68 12.28 2.31 -10.59
N GLU A 69 11.82 3.44 -10.06
CA GLU A 69 11.78 3.68 -8.61
C GLU A 69 10.85 2.69 -7.91
N LEU A 70 9.65 2.46 -8.45
CA LEU A 70 8.69 1.51 -7.90
C LEU A 70 9.25 0.07 -7.94
N ALA A 71 9.84 -0.35 -9.05
CA ALA A 71 10.44 -1.66 -9.19
C ALA A 71 11.60 -1.86 -8.21
N ASN A 72 12.49 -0.89 -8.08
CA ASN A 72 13.59 -0.94 -7.12
C ASN A 72 13.09 -1.01 -5.67
N ALA A 73 12.11 -0.18 -5.30
CA ALA A 73 11.53 -0.17 -3.95
C ALA A 73 10.88 -1.51 -3.58
N LEU A 74 10.37 -2.22 -4.56
CA LEU A 74 9.70 -3.51 -4.36
C LEU A 74 10.60 -4.71 -4.66
N ASP A 75 11.89 -4.49 -4.94
CA ASP A 75 12.84 -5.51 -5.38
C ASP A 75 12.25 -6.36 -6.53
N LEU A 76 11.74 -5.67 -7.55
CA LEU A 76 11.15 -6.25 -8.74
C LEU A 76 11.98 -5.90 -9.97
N SER A 77 12.03 -6.81 -10.94
CA SER A 77 12.67 -6.54 -12.23
C SER A 77 11.79 -5.66 -13.11
N PRO A 78 12.22 -4.44 -13.49
CA PRO A 78 11.47 -3.59 -14.42
C PRO A 78 11.15 -4.30 -15.74
N ARG A 79 12.10 -5.11 -16.24
CA ARG A 79 11.93 -5.91 -17.46
C ARG A 79 10.82 -6.96 -17.32
N SER A 80 10.74 -7.65 -16.17
CA SER A 80 9.67 -8.61 -15.90
C SER A 80 8.31 -7.95 -15.87
N LEU A 81 8.21 -6.79 -15.23
CA LEU A 81 6.98 -6.00 -15.16
C LEU A 81 6.54 -5.54 -16.56
N GLN A 82 7.46 -5.01 -17.38
CA GLN A 82 7.15 -4.58 -18.73
C GLN A 82 6.71 -5.73 -19.66
N ARG A 83 7.32 -6.91 -19.54
CA ARG A 83 6.94 -8.09 -20.35
C ARG A 83 5.49 -8.51 -20.12
N ARG A 84 4.94 -8.26 -18.94
CA ARG A 84 3.55 -8.63 -18.55
C ARG A 84 2.52 -7.55 -18.81
N ARG A 85 2.84 -6.56 -19.63
CA ARG A 85 2.00 -5.38 -19.89
C ARG A 85 0.55 -5.69 -20.32
N ARG A 86 0.31 -6.85 -20.92
CA ARG A 86 -1.01 -7.30 -21.39
C ARG A 86 -1.60 -8.44 -20.54
N GLY A 87 -1.04 -8.72 -19.38
CA GLY A 87 -1.42 -9.86 -18.56
C GLY A 87 -1.57 -9.53 -17.08
N ARG A 88 -1.50 -10.59 -16.29
CA ARG A 88 -1.49 -10.50 -14.83
C ARG A 88 -0.07 -10.60 -14.29
N LEU A 89 0.17 -9.90 -13.22
CA LEU A 89 1.42 -9.97 -12.47
C LEU A 89 1.51 -11.29 -11.72
N ALA A 90 2.72 -11.72 -11.37
CA ALA A 90 2.89 -12.88 -10.52
C ALA A 90 2.33 -12.61 -9.11
N ARG A 91 1.99 -13.69 -8.39
CA ARG A 91 1.49 -13.60 -7.03
C ARG A 91 2.43 -12.77 -6.12
N PHE A 92 3.73 -13.04 -6.16
CA PHE A 92 4.70 -12.32 -5.33
C PHE A 92 4.82 -10.84 -5.71
N GLU A 93 4.71 -10.50 -7.00
CA GLU A 93 4.67 -9.11 -7.48
C GLU A 93 3.42 -8.41 -6.95
N SER A 94 2.28 -9.07 -7.02
CA SER A 94 0.99 -8.55 -6.53
C SER A 94 0.99 -8.34 -5.01
N ASP A 95 1.61 -9.23 -4.24
CA ASP A 95 1.77 -9.10 -2.79
C ASP A 95 2.61 -7.85 -2.45
N ARG A 96 3.71 -7.63 -3.17
CA ARG A 96 4.55 -6.45 -2.99
C ARG A 96 3.83 -5.15 -3.37
N LEU A 97 3.04 -5.16 -4.46
CA LEU A 97 2.21 -4.02 -4.85
C LEU A 97 1.09 -3.73 -3.83
N TYR A 98 0.47 -4.78 -3.27
CA TYR A 98 -0.47 -4.63 -2.16
C TYR A 98 0.18 -3.92 -0.95
N ARG A 99 1.39 -4.33 -0.57
CA ARG A 99 2.15 -3.72 0.51
C ARG A 99 2.40 -2.23 0.25
N MET A 100 2.79 -1.88 -0.96
CA MET A 100 2.93 -0.49 -1.38
C MET A 100 1.60 0.29 -1.32
N ALA A 101 0.52 -0.28 -1.80
CA ALA A 101 -0.82 0.34 -1.74
C ALA A 101 -1.27 0.60 -0.30
N ARG A 102 -1.01 -0.34 0.61
CA ARG A 102 -1.30 -0.21 2.04
C ARG A 102 -0.54 0.97 2.66
N LEU A 103 0.75 1.09 2.36
CA LEU A 103 1.57 2.21 2.84
C LEU A 103 1.15 3.56 2.26
N LEU A 104 0.82 3.61 0.97
CA LEU A 104 0.31 4.83 0.33
C LEU A 104 -1.01 5.27 0.96
N ALA A 105 -1.92 4.34 1.20
CA ALA A 105 -3.21 4.63 1.83
C ALA A 105 -3.00 5.22 3.24
N LEU A 106 -2.13 4.59 4.05
CA LEU A 106 -1.80 5.05 5.39
C LEU A 106 -1.07 6.41 5.37
N ALA A 107 -0.08 6.58 4.50
CA ALA A 107 0.65 7.83 4.39
C ALA A 107 -0.28 8.98 3.97
N ARG A 108 -1.20 8.74 3.04
CA ARG A 108 -2.21 9.72 2.65
C ARG A 108 -3.14 10.09 3.81
N GLU A 109 -3.59 9.11 4.57
CA GLU A 109 -4.43 9.33 5.76
C GLU A 109 -3.72 10.20 6.79
N LYS A 110 -2.45 9.90 7.09
CA LYS A 110 -1.69 10.58 8.15
C LYS A 110 -1.10 11.93 7.74
N LEU A 111 -0.79 12.11 6.46
CA LEU A 111 -0.12 13.32 5.93
C LEU A 111 -1.07 14.25 5.15
N GLY A 112 -2.31 13.82 4.92
CA GLY A 112 -3.41 14.62 4.38
C GLY A 112 -3.62 14.51 2.88
N ASP A 113 -2.59 14.34 2.06
CA ASP A 113 -2.73 14.24 0.60
C ASP A 113 -1.66 13.36 -0.07
N SER A 114 -1.92 13.00 -1.34
CA SER A 114 -1.03 12.14 -2.14
C SER A 114 0.33 12.77 -2.41
N ALA A 115 0.37 14.09 -2.63
CA ALA A 115 1.63 14.78 -2.96
C ALA A 115 2.55 14.81 -1.74
N ARG A 116 2.00 15.05 -0.55
CA ARG A 116 2.75 14.97 0.71
C ARG A 116 3.21 13.55 0.99
N ALA A 117 2.33 12.56 0.84
CA ALA A 117 2.65 11.15 1.00
C ALA A 117 3.79 10.73 0.07
N GLY A 118 3.71 11.04 -1.23
CA GLY A 118 4.74 10.71 -2.20
C GLY A 118 6.08 11.40 -1.92
N ARG A 119 6.07 12.68 -1.49
CA ARG A 119 7.30 13.38 -1.08
C ARG A 119 7.92 12.75 0.16
N TRP A 120 7.11 12.45 1.16
CA TRP A 120 7.57 11.84 2.40
C TRP A 120 8.19 10.47 2.17
N LEU A 121 7.57 9.63 1.36
CA LEU A 121 8.07 8.30 1.02
C LEU A 121 9.45 8.33 0.33
N ARG A 122 9.76 9.40 -0.42
CA ARG A 122 11.04 9.55 -1.15
C ARG A 122 12.13 10.27 -0.37
N ARG A 123 11.78 10.95 0.71
CA ARG A 123 12.75 11.71 1.51
C ARG A 123 13.40 10.81 2.57
N GLY A 124 14.74 10.89 2.67
CA GLY A 124 15.47 10.18 3.74
C GLY A 124 14.94 10.52 5.12
N ASN A 125 14.77 9.51 5.96
CA ASN A 125 14.20 9.64 7.30
C ASN A 125 15.19 9.15 8.36
N ARG A 126 15.51 9.99 9.35
CA ARG A 126 16.46 9.66 10.43
C ARG A 126 16.05 8.42 11.23
N ALA A 127 14.74 8.22 11.46
CA ALA A 127 14.23 7.07 12.18
C ALA A 127 14.41 5.74 11.42
N LEU A 128 14.72 5.81 10.11
CA LEU A 128 15.04 4.67 9.25
C LEU A 128 16.53 4.64 8.86
N GLY A 129 17.40 5.24 9.66
CA GLY A 129 18.84 5.29 9.36
C GLY A 129 19.22 6.22 8.20
N GLY A 130 18.37 7.20 7.87
CA GLY A 130 18.59 8.15 6.78
C GLY A 130 18.10 7.69 5.42
N VAL A 131 17.64 6.45 5.26
CA VAL A 131 17.10 5.96 4.00
C VAL A 131 15.65 6.43 3.78
N PRO A 132 15.20 6.58 2.52
CA PRO A 132 13.81 6.89 2.24
C PRO A 132 12.87 5.77 2.70
N PRO A 133 11.70 6.08 3.27
CA PRO A 133 10.73 5.07 3.68
C PRO A 133 10.38 4.06 2.58
N ILE A 134 10.35 4.50 1.34
CA ILE A 134 10.06 3.61 0.21
C ILE A 134 11.11 2.51 0.01
N SER A 135 12.36 2.73 0.41
CA SER A 135 13.43 1.72 0.27
C SER A 135 13.34 0.62 1.34
N ALA A 136 12.53 0.81 2.39
CA ALA A 136 12.37 -0.18 3.44
C ALA A 136 11.20 -1.15 3.20
N ILE A 137 10.40 -0.96 2.14
CA ILE A 137 9.18 -1.75 1.90
C ILE A 137 9.41 -3.01 1.05
N ASP A 138 10.63 -3.32 0.72
CA ASP A 138 11.05 -4.57 0.07
C ASP A 138 10.69 -5.80 0.93
N THR A 139 10.66 -5.63 2.25
CA THR A 139 10.29 -6.65 3.22
C THR A 139 9.05 -6.26 4.02
N GLU A 140 8.33 -7.24 4.57
CA GLU A 140 7.19 -6.99 5.49
C GLU A 140 7.66 -6.31 6.78
N LEU A 141 8.85 -6.67 7.28
CA LEU A 141 9.40 -6.05 8.48
C LEU A 141 9.66 -4.55 8.27
N GLY A 142 10.27 -4.19 7.14
CA GLY A 142 10.51 -2.80 6.79
C GLY A 142 9.21 -2.02 6.57
N ALA A 143 8.22 -2.62 5.91
CA ALA A 143 6.89 -2.01 5.76
C ALA A 143 6.25 -1.69 7.11
N ARG A 144 6.31 -2.61 8.08
CA ARG A 144 5.82 -2.37 9.46
C ARG A 144 6.58 -1.25 10.17
N GLN A 145 7.90 -1.14 9.96
CA GLN A 145 8.68 -0.02 10.53
C GLN A 145 8.17 1.33 10.00
N VAL A 146 7.90 1.41 8.70
CA VAL A 146 7.35 2.61 8.05
C VAL A 146 5.93 2.91 8.55
N GLU A 147 5.08 1.91 8.71
CA GLU A 147 3.73 2.06 9.29
C GLU A 147 3.77 2.60 10.71
N ASN A 148 4.63 2.04 11.56
CA ASN A 148 4.83 2.51 12.93
C ASN A 148 5.33 3.96 12.98
N LEU A 149 6.19 4.33 12.04
CA LEU A 149 6.69 5.71 11.93
C LEU A 149 5.56 6.67 11.54
N LEU A 150 4.73 6.33 10.56
CA LEU A 150 3.55 7.10 10.18
C LEU A 150 2.56 7.25 11.34
N GLY A 151 2.36 6.20 12.11
CA GLY A 151 1.55 6.24 13.32
C GLY A 151 2.08 7.27 14.33
N ARG A 152 3.39 7.27 14.61
CA ARG A 152 4.01 8.25 15.53
C ARG A 152 3.87 9.69 15.05
N ILE A 153 4.03 9.96 13.75
CA ILE A 153 3.84 11.29 13.17
C ILE A 153 2.42 11.79 13.40
N ALA A 154 1.42 10.93 13.23
CA ALA A 154 0.01 11.29 13.42
C ALA A 154 -0.33 11.66 14.87
N TYR A 155 0.35 11.09 15.84
CA TYR A 155 0.14 11.37 17.29
C TYR A 155 1.05 12.47 17.84
N GLY A 156 1.71 13.27 16.97
CA GLY A 156 2.54 14.40 17.38
C GLY A 156 3.91 14.01 17.95
N GLY A 157 4.35 12.79 17.72
CA GLY A 157 5.71 12.37 17.98
C GLY A 157 6.65 13.00 16.97
N ILE A 158 7.35 14.06 17.37
CA ILE A 158 8.37 14.73 16.56
C ILE A 158 9.49 13.72 16.26
N SER A 159 9.80 13.58 15.00
CA SER A 159 11.01 12.90 14.52
C SER A 159 12.20 13.82 14.60
#